data_dca5fee379e46650afbc0fa035e50be5
#
_entry.id   dca5fee379e46650afbc0fa035e50be5
#
_cell.length_a   1.000
_cell.length_b   1.000
_cell.length_c   1.000
_cell.angle_alpha   90.00
_cell.angle_beta   90.00
_cell.angle_gamma   90.00
#
_symmetry.space_group_name_H-M   'P 1'
#
loop_
_entity.id
_entity.type
_entity.pdbx_description
1 polymer ?
#
loop_
_entity_poly.entity_id
_entity_poly.type
_entity_poly.pdbx_seq_one_letter_code
_entity_poly.pdbx_strand_id
1 'polypeptide(L)'
;MPDESILREQARAVIQAGKIPSRRPDRTWGGPGVGARCAICERPVGRDELEFEVQFAHDGDNPGLDKFHLHLRCFAAWEFERNNNHNP
;
A
#
# COMPACT_ATOMS: atom_id res chain seq x y z
N MET A 1 -0.17 -17.74 1.09
CA MET A 1 0.30 -16.36 1.29
C MET A 1 1.81 -16.36 1.37
N PRO A 2 2.49 -15.49 0.67
CA PRO A 2 3.94 -15.42 0.74
C PRO A 2 4.37 -15.05 2.15
N ASP A 3 5.60 -15.39 2.50
CA ASP A 3 6.07 -15.03 3.82
C ASP A 3 6.43 -13.54 3.85
N GLU A 4 6.75 -13.08 5.04
CA GLU A 4 6.93 -11.67 5.27
C GLU A 4 8.09 -11.07 4.51
N SER A 5 9.16 -11.81 4.33
CA SER A 5 10.32 -11.27 3.62
C SER A 5 10.01 -11.07 2.15
N ILE A 6 9.22 -11.94 1.56
CA ILE A 6 8.81 -11.78 0.17
C ILE A 6 7.90 -10.56 0.03
N LEU A 7 6.98 -10.37 0.97
CA LEU A 7 6.10 -9.21 0.93
C LEU A 7 6.90 -7.91 1.09
N ARG A 8 7.93 -7.91 1.91
CA ARG A 8 8.78 -6.74 2.07
C ARG A 8 9.56 -6.44 0.80
N GLU A 9 10.04 -7.47 0.12
CA GLU A 9 10.71 -7.28 -1.16
C GLU A 9 9.77 -6.67 -2.18
N GLN A 10 8.54 -7.17 -2.23
CA GLN A 10 7.55 -6.65 -3.16
C GLN A 10 7.21 -5.21 -2.83
N ALA A 11 7.07 -4.89 -1.55
CA ALA A 11 6.77 -3.51 -1.13
C ALA A 11 7.91 -2.58 -1.54
N ARG A 12 9.16 -3.01 -1.33
CA ARG A 12 10.30 -2.21 -1.72
C ARG A 12 10.32 -1.96 -3.22
N ALA A 13 10.02 -3.00 -4.00
CA ALA A 13 10.03 -2.89 -5.45
C ALA A 13 8.97 -1.90 -5.95
N VAL A 14 7.75 -1.94 -5.39
CA VAL A 14 6.71 -1.03 -5.85
C VAL A 14 6.96 0.40 -5.40
N ILE A 15 7.60 0.59 -4.23
CA ILE A 15 8.01 1.92 -3.80
C ILE A 15 9.07 2.46 -4.76
N GLN A 16 10.07 1.67 -5.06
CA GLN A 16 11.16 2.10 -5.94
C GLN A 16 10.67 2.38 -7.35
N ALA A 17 9.66 1.67 -7.79
CA ALA A 17 9.08 1.89 -9.11
C ALA A 17 8.14 3.10 -9.15
N GLY A 18 7.90 3.72 -8.00
CA GLY A 18 7.00 4.87 -7.95
C GLY A 18 5.53 4.51 -8.04
N LYS A 19 5.19 3.24 -7.83
CA LYS A 19 3.79 2.80 -7.95
C LYS A 19 2.98 3.10 -6.71
N ILE A 20 3.64 3.23 -5.57
CA ILE A 20 2.99 3.64 -4.34
C ILE A 20 3.97 4.57 -3.63
N PRO A 21 3.51 5.69 -3.05
CA PRO A 21 4.42 6.60 -2.35
C PRO A 21 5.04 5.96 -1.12
N SER A 22 6.18 6.45 -0.71
CA SER A 22 6.82 6.01 0.53
C SER A 22 6.54 6.96 1.69
N ARG A 23 5.89 8.08 1.42
CA ARG A 23 5.57 9.04 2.48
C ARG A 23 4.35 8.56 3.27
N ARG A 24 4.12 9.18 4.40
CA ARG A 24 2.98 8.86 5.23
C ARG A 24 1.69 9.20 4.49
N PRO A 25 0.70 8.31 4.49
CA PRO A 25 -0.56 8.63 3.83
C PRO A 25 -1.34 9.70 4.59
N ASP A 26 -2.15 10.44 3.86
CA ASP A 26 -3.00 11.46 4.47
C ASP A 26 -4.15 10.83 5.22
N ARG A 27 -4.62 9.68 4.76
CA ARG A 27 -5.68 8.94 5.44
C ARG A 27 -5.45 7.45 5.28
N THR A 28 -5.88 6.69 6.27
CA THR A 28 -5.84 5.23 6.22
C THR A 28 -7.17 4.72 6.79
N TRP A 29 -7.80 3.84 6.04
CA TRP A 29 -9.05 3.22 6.44
C TRP A 29 -8.87 1.72 6.51
N GLY A 30 -9.54 1.07 7.47
CA GLY A 30 -9.55 -0.39 7.56
C GLY A 30 -10.97 -0.90 7.44
N GLY A 31 -11.13 -2.06 6.84
CA GLY A 31 -12.44 -2.67 6.70
C GLY A 31 -12.40 -3.90 5.84
N PRO A 32 -13.56 -4.46 5.50
CA PRO A 32 -13.59 -5.65 4.64
C PRO A 32 -13.17 -5.29 3.21
N GLY A 33 -12.54 -6.23 2.56
CA GLY A 33 -12.11 -6.05 1.19
C GLY A 33 -13.28 -5.88 0.24
N VAL A 34 -13.01 -5.27 -0.89
CA VAL A 34 -14.02 -5.03 -1.91
C VAL A 34 -13.66 -5.65 -3.25
N GLY A 35 -12.67 -6.54 -3.25
CA GLY A 35 -12.23 -7.17 -4.48
C GLY A 35 -11.22 -6.36 -5.26
N ALA A 36 -10.79 -5.22 -4.73
CA ALA A 36 -9.79 -4.40 -5.41
C ALA A 36 -8.43 -5.07 -5.33
N ARG A 37 -7.59 -4.77 -6.30
CA ARG A 37 -6.26 -5.37 -6.37
C ARG A 37 -5.33 -4.72 -5.37
N CYS A 38 -4.60 -5.55 -4.62
CA CYS A 38 -3.63 -5.05 -3.65
C CYS A 38 -2.45 -4.40 -4.38
N ALA A 39 -2.05 -3.22 -3.91
CA ALA A 39 -0.96 -2.48 -4.55
C ALA A 39 0.40 -3.14 -4.38
N ILE A 40 0.56 -4.07 -3.45
CA ILE A 40 1.82 -4.73 -3.19
C ILE A 40 1.92 -6.08 -3.89
N CYS A 41 0.99 -6.99 -3.62
CA CYS A 41 1.08 -8.34 -4.17
C CYS A 41 0.26 -8.53 -5.43
N GLU A 42 -0.54 -7.55 -5.79
CA GLU A 42 -1.35 -7.53 -7.00
C GLU A 42 -2.50 -8.54 -7.03
N ARG A 43 -2.74 -9.23 -5.93
CA ARG A 43 -3.89 -10.11 -5.82
C ARG A 43 -5.08 -9.33 -5.29
N PRO A 44 -6.30 -9.73 -5.64
CA PRO A 44 -7.47 -9.03 -5.12
C PRO A 44 -7.59 -9.23 -3.61
N VAL A 45 -8.11 -8.22 -2.93
CA VAL A 45 -8.43 -8.32 -1.51
C VAL A 45 -9.88 -8.76 -1.40
N GLY A 46 -10.09 -9.99 -0.97
CA GLY A 46 -11.42 -10.58 -0.94
C GLY A 46 -12.32 -9.97 0.12
N ARG A 47 -13.62 -10.23 -0.01
CA ARG A 47 -14.59 -9.65 0.92
C ARG A 47 -14.50 -10.24 2.31
N ASP A 48 -13.91 -11.43 2.43
CA ASP A 48 -13.69 -12.07 3.71
C ASP A 48 -12.31 -11.76 4.28
N GLU A 49 -11.58 -10.86 3.65
CA GLU A 49 -10.27 -10.45 4.12
C GLU A 49 -10.30 -9.02 4.59
N LEU A 50 -9.40 -8.67 5.50
CA LEU A 50 -9.28 -7.30 5.96
C LEU A 50 -8.46 -6.51 4.96
N GLU A 51 -8.93 -5.33 4.65
CA GLU A 51 -8.26 -4.43 3.72
C GLU A 51 -7.86 -3.16 4.43
N PHE A 52 -6.73 -2.61 4.05
CA PHE A 52 -6.41 -1.22 4.38
C PHE A 52 -6.41 -0.43 3.08
N GLU A 53 -7.02 0.74 3.12
CA GLU A 53 -6.99 1.67 2.00
C GLU A 53 -6.20 2.88 2.46
N VAL A 54 -5.11 3.19 1.77
CA VAL A 54 -4.31 4.37 2.07
C VAL A 54 -4.55 5.41 1.00
N GLN A 55 -4.65 6.67 1.41
CA GLN A 55 -4.97 7.76 0.50
C GLN A 55 -3.90 8.84 0.59
N PHE A 56 -3.50 9.33 -0.56
CA PHE A 56 -2.49 10.37 -0.66
C PHE A 56 -3.06 11.52 -1.47
N ALA A 57 -3.09 12.69 -0.87
CA ALA A 57 -3.54 13.88 -1.57
C ALA A 57 -2.43 14.40 -2.47
N HIS A 58 -2.79 14.90 -3.61
CA HIS A 58 -1.84 15.58 -4.47
C HIS A 58 -2.42 16.90 -4.95
N ASP A 59 -1.53 17.86 -5.14
CA ASP A 59 -1.92 19.21 -5.55
C ASP A 59 -1.40 19.47 -6.94
N GLY A 60 -1.48 20.68 -7.40
CA GLY A 60 -0.98 21.07 -8.67
C GLY A 60 -2.12 21.25 -9.67
N ASP A 61 -1.85 20.98 -10.92
CA ASP A 61 -2.82 21.23 -11.98
C ASP A 61 -4.01 20.28 -11.90
N ASN A 62 -3.82 19.11 -11.30
CA ASN A 62 -4.89 18.14 -11.13
C ASN A 62 -4.94 17.66 -9.69
N PRO A 63 -5.48 18.47 -8.80
CA PRO A 63 -5.57 18.04 -7.41
C PRO A 63 -6.51 16.85 -7.25
N GLY A 64 -6.25 16.01 -6.28
CA GLY A 64 -7.08 14.83 -6.05
C GLY A 64 -6.49 13.92 -5.00
N LEU A 65 -7.04 12.71 -4.93
CA LEU A 65 -6.58 11.69 -4.01
C LEU A 65 -6.22 10.45 -4.77
N ASP A 66 -5.03 9.92 -4.49
CA ASP A 66 -4.65 8.61 -4.99
C ASP A 66 -4.97 7.59 -3.90
N LYS A 67 -5.65 6.52 -4.26
CA LYS A 67 -6.08 5.50 -3.32
C LYS A 67 -5.45 4.18 -3.66
N PHE A 68 -4.98 3.48 -2.64
CA PHE A 68 -4.36 2.17 -2.81
C PHE A 68 -4.97 1.20 -1.83
N HIS A 69 -5.30 0.00 -2.29
CA HIS A 69 -5.88 -1.05 -1.46
C HIS A 69 -4.80 -2.05 -1.13
N LEU A 70 -4.77 -2.52 0.11
CA LEU A 70 -3.71 -3.39 0.59
C LEU A 70 -4.28 -4.46 1.49
N HIS A 71 -3.78 -5.70 1.36
CA HIS A 71 -4.03 -6.71 2.38
C HIS A 71 -3.37 -6.26 3.69
N LEU A 72 -3.85 -6.77 4.81
CA LEU A 72 -3.27 -6.46 6.11
C LEU A 72 -1.75 -6.71 6.15
N ARG A 73 -1.32 -7.88 5.70
CA ARG A 73 0.10 -8.21 5.73
C ARG A 73 0.91 -7.38 4.75
N CYS A 74 0.32 -7.03 3.63
CA CYS A 74 0.98 -6.19 2.64
C CYS A 74 1.10 -4.75 3.15
N PHE A 75 0.08 -4.28 3.87
CA PHE A 75 0.14 -2.97 4.51
C PHE A 75 1.28 -2.93 5.53
N ALA A 76 1.40 -3.97 6.36
CA ALA A 76 2.48 -4.03 7.35
C ALA A 76 3.85 -4.03 6.68
N ALA A 77 4.00 -4.77 5.58
CA ALA A 77 5.25 -4.81 4.84
C ALA A 77 5.59 -3.45 4.23
N TRP A 78 4.58 -2.78 3.67
CA TRP A 78 4.77 -1.45 3.10
C TRP A 78 5.14 -0.44 4.18
N GLU A 79 4.47 -0.48 5.34
CA GLU A 79 4.79 0.40 6.46
C GLU A 79 6.24 0.21 6.91
N PHE A 80 6.65 -1.04 7.01
CA PHE A 80 8.02 -1.35 7.40
C PHE A 80 9.01 -0.77 6.39
N GLU A 81 8.77 -1.01 5.09
CA GLU A 81 9.72 -0.59 4.07
C GLU A 81 9.76 0.92 3.89
N ARG A 82 8.63 1.61 3.97
CA ARG A 82 8.65 3.05 3.82
C ARG A 82 9.36 3.73 4.99
N ASN A 83 9.27 3.14 6.17
CA ASN A 83 9.94 3.69 7.34
C ASN A 83 11.44 3.42 7.34
N ASN A 84 11.87 2.37 6.64
CA ASN A 84 13.28 2.02 6.58
C ASN A 84 13.97 2.50 5.34
N ASN A 85 13.21 2.95 4.36
CA ASN A 85 13.78 3.32 3.12
C ASN A 85 13.95 4.76 2.91
N HIS A 86 13.55 5.60 3.76
CA HIS A 86 13.75 6.92 3.54
C HIS A 86 14.91 7.35 4.27
N ASN A 87 15.90 7.17 3.95
CA ASN A 87 16.94 7.49 4.60
C ASN A 87 17.71 8.36 3.95
N PRO A 88 18.16 9.19 4.42
CA PRO A 88 19.12 10.06 3.88
C PRO A 88 20.39 9.52 3.72
#